data_5cf3ee1c12e5d39f9734b5cac8d176da
#
_entry.id   5cf3ee1c12e5d39f9734b5cac8d176da
#
_cell.length_a   1.000
_cell.length_b   1.000
_cell.length_c   1.000
_cell.angle_alpha   90.00
_cell.angle_beta   90.00
_cell.angle_gamma   90.00
#
_symmetry.space_group_name_H-M   'P 1'
#
loop_
_entity.id
_entity.type
_entity.pdbx_description
1 polymer ?
#
loop_
_entity_poly.entity_id
_entity_poly.type
_entity_poly.pdbx_seq_one_letter_code
_entity_poly.pdbx_strand_id
1 'polypeptide(L)'
;MMRKIKKYCLLVLVLAMMAMLTACHGSVERSAFEIPEEFDTTKTYEITFWAKNDTNKTQTDIYEKAIEDFQKIYPNIKINLRLYTDYGRIYNDVITNIATNTTPNVCIT
;
A
#
# COMPACT_ATOMS: atom_id res chain seq x y z
N MET A 1 -20.48 -40.44 35.79
CA MET A 1 -19.68 -40.54 34.57
C MET A 1 -19.89 -39.34 33.63
N MET A 2 -21.10 -38.96 33.30
CA MET A 2 -21.42 -37.83 32.40
C MET A 2 -20.91 -36.44 32.87
N ARG A 3 -20.87 -36.13 34.15
CA ARG A 3 -20.37 -34.87 34.71
C ARG A 3 -18.87 -34.64 34.48
N LYS A 4 -18.07 -35.67 34.51
CA LYS A 4 -16.61 -35.62 34.23
C LYS A 4 -16.36 -35.41 32.76
N ILE A 5 -17.10 -36.09 31.88
CA ILE A 5 -17.00 -35.94 30.41
C ILE A 5 -17.34 -34.51 29.98
N LYS A 6 -18.40 -33.91 30.54
CA LYS A 6 -18.75 -32.51 30.24
C LYS A 6 -17.65 -31.53 30.66
N LYS A 7 -16.98 -31.73 31.81
CA LYS A 7 -15.85 -30.91 32.23
C LYS A 7 -14.63 -31.01 31.31
N TYR A 8 -14.31 -32.25 30.86
CA TYR A 8 -13.22 -32.42 29.89
C TYR A 8 -13.54 -31.86 28.53
N CYS A 9 -14.77 -32.00 28.02
CA CYS A 9 -15.20 -31.34 26.79
C CYS A 9 -15.12 -29.82 26.87
N LEU A 10 -15.53 -29.21 27.97
CA LEU A 10 -15.43 -27.80 28.19
C LEU A 10 -13.99 -27.32 28.23
N LEU A 11 -13.12 -28.07 28.88
CA LEU A 11 -11.70 -27.74 29.00
C LEU A 11 -10.96 -27.84 27.65
N VAL A 12 -11.28 -28.84 26.83
CA VAL A 12 -10.76 -29.00 25.46
C VAL A 12 -11.25 -27.82 24.55
N LEU A 13 -12.52 -27.42 24.72
CA LEU A 13 -13.09 -26.34 23.93
C LEU A 13 -12.46 -24.98 24.26
N VAL A 14 -12.16 -24.72 25.54
CA VAL A 14 -11.44 -23.52 25.99
C VAL A 14 -10.00 -23.52 25.50
N LEU A 15 -9.31 -24.66 25.54
CA LEU A 15 -7.95 -24.79 25.00
C LEU A 15 -7.92 -24.55 23.48
N ALA A 16 -8.90 -25.08 22.75
CA ALA A 16 -9.01 -24.86 21.30
C ALA A 16 -9.29 -23.38 20.97
N MET A 17 -10.12 -22.71 21.75
CA MET A 17 -10.34 -21.26 21.58
C MET A 17 -9.09 -20.43 21.88
N MET A 18 -8.29 -20.79 22.88
CA MET A 18 -7.01 -20.09 23.16
C MET A 18 -5.99 -20.32 22.05
N ALA A 19 -5.96 -21.48 21.41
CA ALA A 19 -5.06 -21.75 20.30
C ALA A 19 -5.41 -20.92 19.04
N MET A 20 -6.66 -20.52 18.85
CA MET A 20 -7.08 -19.67 17.74
C MET A 20 -6.70 -18.20 17.92
N LEU A 21 -6.44 -17.73 19.14
CA LEU A 21 -6.04 -16.34 19.41
C LEU A 21 -4.57 -16.06 19.07
N THR A 22 -3.74 -17.07 18.87
CA THR A 22 -2.33 -16.91 18.51
C THR A 22 -2.09 -16.84 16.99
N ALA A 23 -3.12 -17.07 16.17
CA ALA A 23 -2.99 -17.10 14.72
C ALA A 23 -2.85 -15.70 14.06
N CYS A 24 -3.02 -14.61 14.82
CA CYS A 24 -2.89 -13.25 14.29
C CYS A 24 -1.53 -12.59 14.56
N HIS A 25 -0.48 -13.35 14.87
CA HIS A 25 0.89 -12.83 14.92
C HIS A 25 1.59 -13.06 13.57
N GLY A 26 0.96 -12.58 12.50
CA GLY A 26 1.68 -12.30 11.27
C GLY A 26 2.64 -11.15 11.55
N SER A 27 3.88 -11.44 11.93
CA SER A 27 4.96 -10.49 11.79
C SER A 27 5.05 -10.17 10.29
N VAL A 28 4.53 -9.01 9.90
CA VAL A 28 4.93 -8.43 8.63
C VAL A 28 6.43 -8.21 8.79
N GLU A 29 7.23 -9.12 8.25
CA GLU A 29 8.64 -8.83 8.00
C GLU A 29 8.64 -7.57 7.14
N ARG A 30 8.85 -6.43 7.79
CA ARG A 30 9.31 -5.24 7.10
C ARG A 30 10.70 -5.63 6.61
N SER A 31 10.78 -6.08 5.38
CA SER A 31 12.06 -6.13 4.70
C SER A 31 12.68 -4.75 4.93
N ALA A 32 13.82 -4.72 5.61
CA ALA A 32 14.52 -3.48 5.83
C ALA A 32 14.77 -2.87 4.45
N PHE A 33 14.07 -1.76 4.14
CA PHE A 33 14.29 -1.04 2.90
C PHE A 33 15.68 -0.41 3.01
N GLU A 34 16.65 -1.01 2.35
CA GLU A 34 17.98 -0.43 2.22
C GLU A 34 17.92 0.65 1.14
N ILE A 35 18.14 1.88 1.55
CA ILE A 35 18.30 2.99 0.60
C ILE A 35 19.66 2.78 -0.06
N PRO A 36 19.73 2.58 -1.39
CA PRO A 36 21.00 2.46 -2.08
C PRO A 36 21.80 3.77 -1.96
N GLU A 37 23.09 3.68 -1.73
CA GLU A 37 23.96 4.85 -1.61
C GLU A 37 24.03 5.67 -2.90
N GLU A 38 23.85 5.01 -4.04
CA GLU A 38 23.79 5.66 -5.35
C GLU A 38 22.56 5.22 -6.15
N PHE A 39 21.97 6.17 -6.87
CA PHE A 39 20.85 5.92 -7.77
C PHE A 39 21.36 5.25 -9.05
N ASP A 40 20.89 4.03 -9.32
CA ASP A 40 21.28 3.26 -10.51
C ASP A 40 20.55 3.79 -11.77
N THR A 41 21.23 4.61 -12.54
CA THR A 41 20.69 5.19 -13.78
C THR A 41 20.59 4.19 -14.94
N THR A 42 21.14 2.98 -14.80
CA THR A 42 21.06 1.93 -15.83
C THR A 42 19.76 1.13 -15.76
N LYS A 43 19.06 1.20 -14.63
CA LYS A 43 17.77 0.55 -14.42
C LYS A 43 16.62 1.46 -14.80
N THR A 44 15.55 0.86 -15.32
CA THR A 44 14.29 1.56 -15.55
C THR A 44 13.41 1.42 -14.32
N TYR A 45 12.85 2.54 -13.86
CA TYR A 45 11.93 2.61 -12.74
C TYR A 45 10.57 3.10 -13.22
N GLU A 46 9.52 2.55 -12.63
CA GLU A 46 8.16 2.98 -12.88
C GLU A 46 7.54 3.44 -11.56
N ILE A 47 7.10 4.68 -11.51
CA ILE A 47 6.52 5.32 -10.32
C ILE A 47 5.06 5.64 -10.62
N THR A 48 4.18 5.19 -9.73
CA THR A 48 2.76 5.54 -9.75
C THR A 48 2.51 6.71 -8.83
N PHE A 49 2.00 7.81 -9.39
CA PHE A 49 1.68 9.04 -8.67
C PHE A 49 0.18 9.33 -8.72
N TRP A 50 -0.47 9.39 -7.56
CA TRP A 50 -1.89 9.73 -7.44
C TRP A 50 -2.04 11.13 -6.90
N ALA A 51 -2.74 11.97 -7.65
CA ALA A 51 -2.94 13.37 -7.31
C ALA A 51 -4.41 13.78 -7.45
N LYS A 52 -4.79 14.81 -6.70
CA LYS A 52 -6.09 15.44 -6.87
C LYS A 52 -6.04 16.43 -8.03
N ASN A 53 -7.13 16.43 -8.79
CA ASN A 53 -7.41 17.45 -9.80
C ASN A 53 -8.86 17.91 -9.63
N ASP A 54 -9.08 19.19 -9.43
CA ASP A 54 -10.41 19.81 -9.31
C ASP A 54 -11.12 19.99 -10.66
N THR A 55 -10.89 19.09 -11.61
CA THR A 55 -11.37 19.18 -13.00
C THR A 55 -10.81 20.38 -13.77
N ASN A 56 -9.82 21.04 -13.21
CA ASN A 56 -9.17 22.19 -13.80
C ASN A 56 -8.06 21.74 -14.78
N LYS A 57 -8.25 22.02 -16.07
CA LYS A 57 -7.27 21.69 -17.09
C LYS A 57 -5.88 22.28 -16.79
N THR A 58 -5.81 23.47 -16.26
CA THR A 58 -4.54 24.12 -15.90
C THR A 58 -3.75 23.32 -14.89
N GLN A 59 -4.42 22.72 -13.88
CA GLN A 59 -3.75 21.88 -12.88
C GLN A 59 -3.23 20.58 -13.50
N THR A 60 -3.98 19.97 -14.40
CA THR A 60 -3.52 18.79 -15.16
C THR A 60 -2.28 19.14 -15.98
N ASP A 61 -2.31 20.23 -16.72
CA ASP A 61 -1.19 20.68 -17.56
C ASP A 61 0.08 20.95 -16.72
N ILE A 62 -0.08 21.45 -15.48
CA ILE A 62 1.05 21.63 -14.54
C ILE A 62 1.66 20.30 -14.14
N TYR A 63 0.84 19.29 -13.76
CA TYR A 63 1.36 17.98 -13.42
C TYR A 63 2.07 17.31 -14.61
N GLU A 64 1.45 17.34 -15.78
CA GLU A 64 2.02 16.76 -17.00
C GLU A 64 3.33 17.44 -17.38
N LYS A 65 3.38 18.76 -17.31
CA LYS A 65 4.59 19.53 -17.57
C LYS A 65 5.71 19.22 -16.57
N ALA A 66 5.38 19.13 -15.29
CA ALA A 66 6.36 18.79 -14.25
C ALA A 66 6.92 17.36 -14.45
N ILE A 67 6.08 16.41 -14.83
CA ILE A 67 6.50 15.04 -15.14
C ILE A 67 7.40 15.02 -16.38
N GLU A 68 7.03 15.74 -17.43
CA GLU A 68 7.84 15.86 -18.66
C GLU A 68 9.23 16.42 -18.34
N ASP A 69 9.29 17.51 -17.57
CA ASP A 69 10.56 18.15 -17.22
C ASP A 69 11.42 17.26 -16.31
N PHE A 70 10.79 16.53 -15.37
CA PHE A 70 11.47 15.55 -14.54
C PHE A 70 12.06 14.39 -15.38
N GLN A 71 11.29 13.86 -16.32
CA GLN A 71 11.73 12.75 -17.17
C GLN A 71 12.83 13.16 -18.17
N LYS A 72 12.97 14.44 -18.49
CA LYS A 72 14.13 14.98 -19.24
C LYS A 72 15.43 14.85 -18.46
N ILE A 73 15.35 15.05 -17.13
CA ILE A 73 16.50 14.92 -16.23
C ILE A 73 16.79 13.46 -15.92
N TYR A 74 15.73 12.66 -15.72
CA TYR A 74 15.79 11.25 -15.35
C TYR A 74 15.03 10.38 -16.37
N PRO A 75 15.60 10.15 -17.57
CA PRO A 75 14.90 9.44 -18.65
C PRO A 75 14.63 7.96 -18.36
N ASN A 76 15.31 7.39 -17.36
CA ASN A 76 15.11 6.03 -16.88
C ASN A 76 13.97 5.89 -15.87
N ILE A 77 13.30 6.99 -15.50
CA ILE A 77 12.15 6.98 -14.58
C ILE A 77 10.89 7.33 -15.37
N LYS A 78 9.93 6.40 -15.38
CA LYS A 78 8.60 6.63 -15.93
C LYS A 78 7.62 6.93 -14.81
N ILE A 79 6.86 8.01 -14.93
CA ILE A 79 5.83 8.41 -13.97
C ILE A 79 4.45 8.18 -14.56
N ASN A 80 3.66 7.34 -13.90
CA ASN A 80 2.25 7.09 -14.23
C ASN A 80 1.38 7.95 -13.32
N LEU A 81 0.85 9.02 -13.86
CA LEU A 81 -0.06 9.93 -13.16
C LEU A 81 -1.50 9.39 -13.19
N ARG A 82 -2.15 9.34 -12.03
CA ARG A 82 -3.58 9.12 -11.90
C ARG A 82 -4.21 10.28 -11.16
N LEU A 83 -5.21 10.90 -11.78
CA LEU A 83 -5.92 12.05 -11.23
C LEU A 83 -7.27 11.63 -10.64
N TYR A 84 -7.57 12.20 -9.48
CA TYR A 84 -8.81 12.01 -8.73
C TYR A 84 -9.53 13.33 -8.54
N THR A 85 -10.85 13.28 -8.43
CA THR A 85 -11.68 14.47 -8.23
C THR A 85 -11.71 14.95 -6.78
N ASP A 86 -11.43 14.06 -5.81
CA ASP A 86 -11.42 14.40 -4.38
C ASP A 86 -10.43 13.54 -3.59
N TYR A 87 -9.99 14.08 -2.45
CA TYR A 87 -9.04 13.41 -1.55
C TYR A 87 -9.62 12.15 -0.89
N GLY A 88 -10.93 12.14 -0.62
CA GLY A 88 -11.60 10.98 -0.01
C GLY A 88 -11.50 9.74 -0.88
N ARG A 89 -11.57 9.89 -2.20
CA ARG A 89 -11.37 8.78 -3.13
C ARG A 89 -9.93 8.29 -3.14
N ILE A 90 -8.95 9.19 -3.11
CA ILE A 90 -7.54 8.79 -3.01
C ILE A 90 -7.33 7.99 -1.73
N TYR A 91 -7.81 8.50 -0.60
CA TYR A 91 -7.71 7.85 0.70
C TYR A 91 -8.33 6.44 0.70
N ASN A 92 -9.56 6.31 0.22
CA ASN A 92 -10.26 5.03 0.17
C ASN A 92 -9.55 4.03 -0.77
N ASP A 93 -9.09 4.49 -1.93
CA ASP A 93 -8.36 3.66 -2.86
C ASP A 93 -7.01 3.21 -2.28
N VAL A 94 -6.28 4.09 -1.58
CA VAL A 94 -5.02 3.71 -0.89
C VAL A 94 -5.28 2.61 0.13
N ILE A 95 -6.28 2.77 1.01
CA ILE A 95 -6.62 1.74 2.02
C ILE A 95 -6.98 0.41 1.36
N THR A 96 -7.80 0.45 0.31
CA THR A 96 -8.21 -0.76 -0.41
C THR A 96 -7.00 -1.45 -1.07
N ASN A 97 -6.09 -0.68 -1.65
CA ASN A 97 -4.93 -1.21 -2.36
C ASN A 97 -3.80 -1.70 -1.41
N ILE A 98 -3.81 -1.32 -0.13
CA ILE A 98 -2.91 -1.91 0.88
C ILE A 98 -3.12 -3.42 0.97
N ALA A 99 -4.36 -3.88 0.98
CA ALA A 99 -4.68 -5.31 1.08
C ALA A 99 -4.20 -6.13 -0.13
N THR A 100 -4.04 -5.51 -1.29
CA THR A 100 -3.62 -6.15 -2.54
C THR A 100 -2.16 -5.84 -2.92
N ASN A 101 -1.45 -5.06 -2.10
CA ASN A 101 -0.08 -4.60 -2.35
C ASN A 101 0.06 -3.84 -3.69
N THR A 102 -0.96 -3.03 -4.04
CA THR A 102 -1.03 -2.24 -5.27
C THR A 102 -1.15 -0.73 -4.99
N THR A 103 -0.68 -0.29 -3.83
CA THR A 103 -0.63 1.13 -3.46
C THR A 103 0.25 1.93 -4.40
N PRO A 104 -0.03 3.23 -4.63
CA PRO A 104 0.87 4.09 -5.37
C PRO A 104 2.20 4.29 -4.63
N ASN A 105 3.25 4.61 -5.38
CA ASN A 105 4.52 4.99 -4.78
C ASN A 105 4.44 6.36 -4.10
N VAL A 106 3.66 7.27 -4.68
CA VAL A 106 3.44 8.63 -4.18
C VAL A 106 1.96 8.98 -4.30
N CYS A 107 1.38 9.59 -3.28
CA CYS A 107 0.04 10.16 -3.35
C CYS A 107 -0.05 11.49 -2.59
N ILE A 108 -0.93 12.37 -3.03
CA ILE A 108 -1.30 13.60 -2.34
C ILE A 108 -2.61 13.33 -1.59
N THR A 109 -2.59 13.49 -0.26
CA THR A 109 -3.76 13.29 0.62
C THR A 109 -4.01 14.52 1.45
#